data_3fa9773e1193be67d7d6fabbcc193e06
#
_entry.id   3fa9773e1193be67d7d6fabbcc193e06
#
_cell.length_a   1.000
_cell.length_b   1.000
_cell.length_c   1.000
_cell.angle_alpha   90.00
_cell.angle_beta   90.00
_cell.angle_gamma   90.00
#
_symmetry.space_group_name_H-M   'P 1'
#
loop_
_entity.id
_entity.type
_entity.pdbx_description
1 polymer ?
#
loop_
_entity_poly.entity_id
_entity_poly.type
_entity_poly.pdbx_seq_one_letter_code
_entity_poly.pdbx_strand_id
1 'polypeptide(L)'
;LSIINGMIPFITPGKLEGKIYINSEDVTAVRVSERAKLIGTVLQNADEQIVYDTVRDEIAFGCENLDVPVEKIDFRIAASTNMMKISPDAKTRTMSGGQKQRLITASTLAMKQKIIILDEPLANLDTEGAHILLGALRSLSKSGYAVLLVEHRLDVVRPYVNKVMWIKDKNVTMSADKDAVLRCERVIEPESRPHTVGSPVISGRSLVFGAGGKNILDSLDIDVYKGERLVLLGANGCGKTTLMRTLARLNKLTSGTLEQNIVQKPGRRKPNAAWFKKVGFVYQNPTYQLFMPTLLAEASFRASSEQKAREMIEAFGLSGLENRHPQSLSE
;
A
#
# COMPACT_ATOMS: atom_id res chain seq x y z
N LEU A 1 1.80 -11.04 -13.98
CA LEU A 1 2.67 -9.99 -14.54
C LEU A 1 4.10 -10.48 -14.75
N SER A 2 4.70 -11.20 -13.80
CA SER A 2 6.09 -11.68 -13.86
C SER A 2 6.42 -12.56 -15.08
N ILE A 3 5.44 -13.18 -15.69
CA ILE A 3 5.62 -13.92 -16.96
C ILE A 3 5.73 -12.96 -18.15
N ILE A 4 4.91 -11.90 -18.18
CA ILE A 4 4.87 -10.96 -19.30
C ILE A 4 6.16 -10.13 -19.35
N ASN A 5 6.66 -9.65 -18.21
CA ASN A 5 7.91 -8.89 -18.14
C ASN A 5 9.19 -9.77 -18.21
N GLY A 6 9.03 -11.11 -18.17
CA GLY A 6 10.11 -12.08 -18.28
C GLY A 6 10.84 -12.42 -16.98
N MET A 7 10.39 -11.94 -15.84
CA MET A 7 10.96 -12.35 -14.54
C MET A 7 10.83 -13.87 -14.35
N ILE A 8 9.72 -14.46 -14.76
CA ILE A 8 9.55 -15.91 -14.85
C ILE A 8 9.70 -16.31 -16.33
N PRO A 9 10.56 -17.27 -16.69
CA PRO A 9 11.40 -18.11 -15.82
C PRO A 9 12.83 -17.60 -15.58
N PHE A 10 13.21 -16.42 -16.09
CA PHE A 10 14.63 -16.02 -16.19
C PHE A 10 15.26 -15.55 -14.87
N ILE A 11 14.48 -14.96 -13.96
CA ILE A 11 14.94 -14.50 -12.64
C ILE A 11 14.35 -15.40 -11.55
N THR A 12 13.03 -15.60 -11.59
CA THR A 12 12.34 -16.49 -10.65
C THR A 12 12.12 -17.84 -11.33
N PRO A 13 12.56 -18.96 -10.71
CA PRO A 13 12.34 -20.29 -11.28
C PRO A 13 10.85 -20.57 -11.47
N GLY A 14 10.50 -21.11 -12.64
CA GLY A 14 9.14 -21.48 -12.95
C GLY A 14 9.06 -22.20 -14.31
N LYS A 15 8.02 -23.03 -14.50
CA LYS A 15 7.72 -23.68 -15.77
C LYS A 15 6.71 -22.83 -16.52
N LEU A 16 7.07 -22.41 -17.73
CA LEU A 16 6.20 -21.69 -18.65
C LEU A 16 5.77 -22.63 -19.78
N GLU A 17 4.48 -22.76 -19.97
CA GLU A 17 3.88 -23.46 -21.11
C GLU A 17 3.08 -22.45 -21.92
N GLY A 18 3.18 -22.54 -23.24
CA GLY A 18 2.56 -21.57 -24.15
C GLY A 18 3.54 -20.54 -24.69
N LYS A 19 3.00 -19.51 -25.35
CA LYS A 19 3.78 -18.45 -26.01
C LYS A 19 3.28 -17.07 -25.62
N ILE A 20 4.22 -16.12 -25.58
CA ILE A 20 3.94 -14.70 -25.30
C ILE A 20 4.28 -13.92 -26.58
N TYR A 21 3.32 -13.13 -27.03
CA TYR A 21 3.48 -12.26 -28.18
C TYR A 21 3.37 -10.78 -27.79
N ILE A 22 4.30 -9.97 -28.27
CA ILE A 22 4.24 -8.50 -28.16
C ILE A 22 4.36 -7.93 -29.57
N ASN A 23 3.40 -7.15 -30.01
CA ASN A 23 3.34 -6.60 -31.38
C ASN A 23 3.49 -7.71 -32.46
N SER A 24 2.88 -8.89 -32.22
CA SER A 24 2.94 -10.08 -33.06
C SER A 24 4.28 -10.79 -33.11
N GLU A 25 5.28 -10.37 -32.35
CA GLU A 25 6.59 -11.03 -32.22
C GLU A 25 6.56 -12.00 -31.01
N ASP A 26 7.07 -13.21 -31.20
CA ASP A 26 7.23 -14.19 -30.11
C ASP A 26 8.38 -13.77 -29.18
N VAL A 27 8.03 -13.33 -27.99
CA VAL A 27 9.00 -12.88 -26.96
C VAL A 27 9.19 -13.92 -25.86
N THR A 28 8.71 -15.14 -26.03
CA THR A 28 8.72 -16.17 -24.98
C THR A 28 10.11 -16.46 -24.45
N ALA A 29 11.13 -16.49 -25.32
CA ALA A 29 12.54 -16.72 -24.98
C ALA A 29 13.36 -15.43 -24.79
N VAL A 30 12.74 -14.25 -24.93
CA VAL A 30 13.42 -12.95 -24.82
C VAL A 30 13.67 -12.62 -23.35
N ARG A 31 14.92 -12.25 -23.01
CA ARG A 31 15.35 -11.91 -21.64
C ARG A 31 14.69 -10.63 -21.13
N VAL A 32 14.67 -10.48 -19.79
CA VAL A 32 14.09 -9.31 -19.08
C VAL A 32 14.65 -7.99 -19.60
N SER A 33 15.99 -7.89 -19.80
CA SER A 33 16.64 -6.66 -20.28
C SER A 33 16.14 -6.18 -21.64
N GLU A 34 15.89 -7.10 -22.55
CA GLU A 34 15.33 -6.76 -23.86
C GLU A 34 13.85 -6.44 -23.80
N ARG A 35 13.06 -7.18 -22.97
CA ARG A 35 11.65 -6.86 -22.76
C ARG A 35 11.47 -5.51 -22.05
N ALA A 36 12.40 -5.10 -21.17
CA ALA A 36 12.40 -3.79 -20.53
C ALA A 36 12.50 -2.61 -21.51
N LYS A 37 12.98 -2.83 -22.74
CA LYS A 37 12.91 -1.81 -23.81
C LYS A 37 11.50 -1.59 -24.33
N LEU A 38 10.63 -2.58 -24.21
CA LEU A 38 9.25 -2.56 -24.71
C LEU A 38 8.22 -2.31 -23.61
N ILE A 39 8.49 -2.81 -22.39
CA ILE A 39 7.56 -2.86 -21.27
C ILE A 39 8.14 -2.08 -20.09
N GLY A 40 7.44 -1.05 -19.65
CA GLY A 40 7.67 -0.40 -18.36
C GLY A 40 6.92 -1.14 -17.26
N THR A 41 7.59 -1.46 -16.16
CA THR A 41 7.00 -2.23 -15.06
C THR A 41 7.09 -1.46 -13.75
N VAL A 42 5.95 -1.32 -13.08
CA VAL A 42 5.84 -0.84 -11.69
C VAL A 42 5.45 -2.03 -10.84
N LEU A 43 6.31 -2.42 -9.89
CA LEU A 43 6.06 -3.54 -8.97
C LEU A 43 5.29 -3.07 -7.73
N GLN A 44 4.72 -4.01 -7.01
CA GLN A 44 3.93 -3.79 -5.80
C GLN A 44 4.69 -3.00 -4.73
N ASN A 45 5.96 -3.36 -4.48
CA ASN A 45 6.79 -2.67 -3.49
C ASN A 45 7.69 -1.63 -4.17
N ALA A 46 7.31 -0.36 -4.07
CA ALA A 46 8.10 0.75 -4.63
C ALA A 46 9.49 0.90 -3.97
N ASP A 47 9.63 0.55 -2.68
CA ASP A 47 10.91 0.65 -1.96
C ASP A 47 11.98 -0.27 -2.53
N GLU A 48 11.59 -1.40 -3.10
CA GLU A 48 12.52 -2.37 -3.72
C GLU A 48 12.98 -1.95 -5.11
N GLN A 49 12.30 -0.98 -5.73
CA GLN A 49 12.65 -0.47 -7.05
C GLN A 49 13.51 0.79 -7.00
N ILE A 50 13.52 1.54 -5.88
CA ILE A 50 14.26 2.80 -5.74
C ILE A 50 15.73 2.49 -5.47
N VAL A 51 16.61 3.02 -6.33
CA VAL A 51 18.06 2.82 -6.26
C VAL A 51 18.79 4.09 -5.84
N TYR A 52 18.30 5.27 -6.23
CA TYR A 52 18.96 6.54 -6.02
C TYR A 52 18.37 7.38 -4.89
N ASP A 53 19.18 8.29 -4.36
CA ASP A 53 18.84 9.14 -3.23
C ASP A 53 18.01 10.37 -3.60
N THR A 54 17.92 10.74 -4.88
CA THR A 54 17.11 11.86 -5.37
C THR A 54 16.12 11.42 -6.44
N VAL A 55 14.99 12.12 -6.55
CA VAL A 55 13.97 11.89 -7.58
C VAL A 55 14.56 12.06 -8.96
N ARG A 56 15.39 13.10 -9.17
CA ARG A 56 16.05 13.38 -10.45
C ARG A 56 16.91 12.21 -10.90
N ASP A 57 17.80 11.72 -10.05
CA ASP A 57 18.75 10.65 -10.39
C ASP A 57 18.02 9.33 -10.62
N GLU A 58 16.98 9.03 -9.84
CA GLU A 58 16.14 7.84 -10.01
C GLU A 58 15.45 7.81 -11.38
N ILE A 59 14.96 8.94 -11.86
CA ILE A 59 14.33 9.03 -13.19
C ILE A 59 15.37 9.03 -14.29
N ALA A 60 16.50 9.71 -14.10
CA ALA A 60 17.62 9.73 -15.06
C ALA A 60 18.14 8.32 -15.31
N PHE A 61 18.35 7.53 -14.26
CA PHE A 61 18.86 6.16 -14.33
C PHE A 61 18.04 5.27 -15.29
N GLY A 62 16.72 5.33 -15.22
CA GLY A 62 15.86 4.58 -16.12
C GLY A 62 16.00 5.03 -17.58
N CYS A 63 16.17 6.34 -17.81
CA CYS A 63 16.39 6.90 -19.14
C CYS A 63 17.77 6.53 -19.71
N GLU A 64 18.82 6.60 -18.89
CA GLU A 64 20.19 6.26 -19.27
C GLU A 64 20.34 4.79 -19.68
N ASN A 65 19.71 3.87 -18.93
CA ASN A 65 19.71 2.44 -19.24
C ASN A 65 18.99 2.09 -20.57
N LEU A 66 18.21 3.01 -21.10
CA LEU A 66 17.54 2.88 -22.40
C LEU A 66 18.18 3.76 -23.49
N ASP A 67 19.44 4.19 -23.28
CA ASP A 67 20.21 5.00 -24.23
C ASP A 67 19.47 6.28 -24.68
N VAL A 68 18.71 6.91 -23.77
CA VAL A 68 18.04 8.18 -24.06
C VAL A 68 19.08 9.28 -24.17
N PRO A 69 19.08 10.07 -25.26
CA PRO A 69 20.01 11.19 -25.40
C PRO A 69 19.94 12.16 -24.22
N VAL A 70 21.12 12.55 -23.70
CA VAL A 70 21.26 13.34 -22.46
C VAL A 70 20.43 14.63 -22.50
N GLU A 71 20.43 15.31 -23.64
CA GLU A 71 19.66 16.55 -23.87
C GLU A 71 18.14 16.36 -23.74
N LYS A 72 17.63 15.13 -23.77
CA LYS A 72 16.21 14.80 -23.59
C LYS A 72 15.85 14.36 -22.16
N ILE A 73 16.85 14.00 -21.36
CA ILE A 73 16.61 13.44 -20.02
C ILE A 73 15.96 14.48 -19.10
N ASP A 74 16.49 15.71 -19.04
CA ASP A 74 15.93 16.77 -18.21
C ASP A 74 14.47 17.11 -18.58
N PHE A 75 14.15 17.14 -19.86
CA PHE A 75 12.77 17.33 -20.30
C PHE A 75 11.87 16.16 -19.83
N ARG A 76 12.34 14.91 -19.91
CA ARG A 76 11.57 13.74 -19.46
C ARG A 76 11.36 13.73 -17.94
N ILE A 77 12.39 14.13 -17.18
CA ILE A 77 12.28 14.30 -15.73
C ILE A 77 11.22 15.35 -15.41
N ALA A 78 11.31 16.54 -15.98
CA ALA A 78 10.36 17.61 -15.74
C ALA A 78 8.91 17.19 -16.10
N ALA A 79 8.73 16.54 -17.24
CA ALA A 79 7.41 16.09 -17.69
C ALA A 79 6.80 15.04 -16.75
N SER A 80 7.59 14.01 -16.37
CA SER A 80 7.09 12.91 -15.52
C SER A 80 6.87 13.34 -14.07
N THR A 81 7.75 14.16 -13.51
CA THR A 81 7.59 14.70 -12.15
C THR A 81 6.38 15.64 -12.04
N ASN A 82 6.15 16.48 -13.05
CA ASN A 82 4.96 17.32 -13.09
C ASN A 82 3.67 16.50 -13.19
N MET A 83 3.66 15.46 -14.04
CA MET A 83 2.53 14.54 -14.19
C MET A 83 2.19 13.83 -12.86
N MET A 84 3.18 13.41 -12.10
CA MET A 84 3.02 12.73 -10.81
C MET A 84 2.99 13.68 -9.61
N LYS A 85 3.07 14.99 -9.81
CA LYS A 85 3.08 16.04 -8.76
C LYS A 85 4.12 15.73 -7.66
N ILE A 86 5.37 15.50 -8.05
CA ILE A 86 6.51 15.30 -7.16
C ILE A 86 7.63 16.28 -7.51
N SER A 87 8.42 16.69 -6.50
CA SER A 87 9.58 17.57 -6.74
C SER A 87 10.77 16.76 -7.25
N PRO A 88 11.45 17.18 -8.33
CA PRO A 88 12.65 16.50 -8.83
C PRO A 88 13.83 16.55 -7.84
N ASP A 89 13.87 17.53 -6.96
CA ASP A 89 14.95 17.73 -5.99
C ASP A 89 14.68 17.04 -4.64
N ALA A 90 13.54 16.35 -4.50
CA ALA A 90 13.20 15.65 -3.27
C ALA A 90 14.13 14.43 -3.06
N LYS A 91 14.43 14.16 -1.77
CA LYS A 91 15.21 12.99 -1.37
C LYS A 91 14.30 11.78 -1.19
N THR A 92 14.62 10.69 -1.86
CA THR A 92 13.80 9.45 -1.86
C THR A 92 13.63 8.86 -0.47
N ARG A 93 14.66 8.92 0.38
CA ARG A 93 14.62 8.42 1.77
C ARG A 93 13.60 9.12 2.68
N THR A 94 13.23 10.36 2.36
CA THR A 94 12.28 11.14 3.16
C THR A 94 10.85 11.08 2.62
N MET A 95 10.64 10.41 1.48
CA MET A 95 9.34 10.29 0.84
C MET A 95 8.44 9.30 1.58
N SER A 96 7.14 9.62 1.63
CA SER A 96 6.11 8.66 2.06
C SER A 96 5.95 7.53 1.05
N GLY A 97 5.37 6.38 1.45
CA GLY A 97 5.10 5.26 0.54
C GLY A 97 4.34 5.68 -0.72
N GLY A 98 3.33 6.53 -0.60
CA GLY A 98 2.59 7.06 -1.74
C GLY A 98 3.40 7.99 -2.64
N GLN A 99 4.35 8.77 -2.08
CA GLN A 99 5.27 9.56 -2.89
C GLN A 99 6.26 8.67 -3.64
N LYS A 100 6.78 7.62 -3.01
CA LYS A 100 7.66 6.63 -3.62
C LYS A 100 6.95 5.88 -4.76
N GLN A 101 5.69 5.50 -4.57
CA GLN A 101 4.88 4.88 -5.61
C GLN A 101 4.72 5.79 -6.83
N ARG A 102 4.47 7.09 -6.61
CA ARG A 102 4.41 8.09 -7.68
C ARG A 102 5.77 8.32 -8.33
N LEU A 103 6.87 8.24 -7.57
CA LEU A 103 8.23 8.33 -8.13
C LEU A 103 8.53 7.18 -9.08
N ILE A 104 8.32 5.93 -8.68
CA ILE A 104 8.57 4.78 -9.56
C ILE A 104 7.68 4.83 -10.79
N THR A 105 6.42 5.26 -10.64
CA THR A 105 5.57 5.49 -11.80
C THR A 105 6.15 6.59 -12.71
N ALA A 106 6.63 7.72 -12.16
CA ALA A 106 7.25 8.79 -12.95
C ALA A 106 8.50 8.31 -13.69
N SER A 107 9.37 7.51 -13.03
CA SER A 107 10.54 6.91 -13.64
C SER A 107 10.15 6.00 -14.81
N THR A 108 9.17 5.12 -14.61
CA THR A 108 8.64 4.25 -15.68
C THR A 108 8.07 5.06 -16.85
N LEU A 109 7.32 6.13 -16.58
CA LEU A 109 6.75 6.98 -17.64
C LEU A 109 7.81 7.78 -18.42
N ALA A 110 8.88 8.20 -17.76
CA ALA A 110 9.99 8.91 -18.39
C ALA A 110 10.72 8.06 -19.45
N MET A 111 10.76 6.76 -19.26
CA MET A 111 11.35 5.80 -20.20
C MET A 111 10.57 5.68 -21.52
N LYS A 112 9.25 6.01 -21.53
CA LYS A 112 8.36 6.03 -22.71
C LYS A 112 8.15 4.69 -23.41
N GLN A 113 8.25 3.57 -22.69
CA GLN A 113 7.83 2.28 -23.23
C GLN A 113 6.33 2.33 -23.55
N LYS A 114 5.95 1.71 -24.66
CA LYS A 114 4.54 1.73 -25.14
C LYS A 114 3.59 0.80 -24.39
N ILE A 115 4.14 -0.12 -23.63
CA ILE A 115 3.38 -1.03 -22.76
C ILE A 115 3.78 -0.73 -21.32
N ILE A 116 2.81 -0.48 -20.46
CA ILE A 116 3.02 -0.18 -19.04
C ILE A 116 2.25 -1.20 -18.23
N ILE A 117 2.95 -1.87 -17.33
CA ILE A 117 2.39 -2.88 -16.43
C ILE A 117 2.55 -2.38 -15.00
N LEU A 118 1.46 -2.35 -14.24
CA LEU A 118 1.48 -1.90 -12.84
C LEU A 118 0.84 -2.96 -11.95
N ASP A 119 1.56 -3.34 -10.89
CA ASP A 119 1.13 -4.31 -9.89
C ASP A 119 0.75 -3.58 -8.61
N GLU A 120 -0.54 -3.54 -8.29
CA GLU A 120 -1.15 -2.89 -7.12
C GLU A 120 -0.60 -1.46 -6.83
N PRO A 121 -0.50 -0.58 -7.84
CA PRO A 121 0.14 0.72 -7.66
C PRO A 121 -0.66 1.68 -6.77
N LEU A 122 -1.89 1.35 -6.38
CA LEU A 122 -2.71 2.17 -5.50
C LEU A 122 -2.58 1.84 -4.02
N ALA A 123 -1.86 0.77 -3.63
CA ALA A 123 -1.80 0.25 -2.27
C ALA A 123 -1.40 1.32 -1.22
N ASN A 124 -0.42 2.18 -1.55
CA ASN A 124 0.11 3.21 -0.65
C ASN A 124 -0.41 4.63 -0.95
N LEU A 125 -1.37 4.76 -1.88
CA LEU A 125 -1.90 6.05 -2.29
C LEU A 125 -3.19 6.41 -1.53
N ASP A 126 -3.27 7.66 -1.11
CA ASP A 126 -4.54 8.26 -0.72
C ASP A 126 -5.42 8.52 -1.97
N THR A 127 -6.64 8.97 -1.74
CA THR A 127 -7.61 9.19 -2.82
C THR A 127 -7.07 10.17 -3.87
N GLU A 128 -6.43 11.27 -3.46
CA GLU A 128 -5.87 12.24 -4.40
C GLU A 128 -4.71 11.65 -5.21
N GLY A 129 -3.78 10.95 -4.56
CA GLY A 129 -2.66 10.27 -5.22
C GLY A 129 -3.14 9.21 -6.23
N ALA A 130 -4.17 8.45 -5.88
CA ALA A 130 -4.78 7.48 -6.78
C ALA A 130 -5.39 8.14 -8.03
N HIS A 131 -6.11 9.24 -7.87
CA HIS A 131 -6.67 9.97 -9.01
C HIS A 131 -5.59 10.61 -9.90
N ILE A 132 -4.50 11.12 -9.33
CA ILE A 132 -3.35 11.64 -10.10
C ILE A 132 -2.78 10.53 -10.97
N LEU A 133 -2.47 9.37 -10.38
CA LEU A 133 -1.90 8.24 -11.09
C LEU A 133 -2.82 7.72 -12.18
N LEU A 134 -4.07 7.40 -11.84
CA LEU A 134 -5.05 6.86 -12.80
C LEU A 134 -5.37 7.87 -13.93
N GLY A 135 -5.42 9.16 -13.62
CA GLY A 135 -5.59 10.22 -14.61
C GLY A 135 -4.44 10.27 -15.62
N ALA A 136 -3.20 10.12 -15.13
CA ALA A 136 -2.02 10.03 -15.99
C ALA A 136 -2.06 8.79 -16.90
N LEU A 137 -2.34 7.63 -16.34
CA LEU A 137 -2.46 6.37 -17.10
C LEU A 137 -3.57 6.46 -18.18
N ARG A 138 -4.71 7.06 -17.85
CA ARG A 138 -5.79 7.31 -18.81
C ARG A 138 -5.34 8.22 -19.96
N SER A 139 -4.58 9.27 -19.66
CA SER A 139 -4.05 10.18 -20.68
C SER A 139 -3.08 9.47 -21.62
N LEU A 140 -2.24 8.61 -21.10
CA LEU A 140 -1.32 7.78 -21.88
C LEU A 140 -2.06 6.76 -22.74
N SER A 141 -3.07 6.10 -22.20
CA SER A 141 -3.91 5.16 -22.97
C SER A 141 -4.57 5.86 -24.16
N LYS A 142 -5.06 7.10 -24.00
CA LYS A 142 -5.58 7.92 -25.10
C LYS A 142 -4.51 8.30 -26.14
N SER A 143 -3.24 8.30 -25.74
CA SER A 143 -2.08 8.57 -26.61
C SER A 143 -1.50 7.29 -27.22
N GLY A 144 -2.23 6.17 -27.19
CA GLY A 144 -1.86 4.91 -27.82
C GLY A 144 -0.93 4.01 -27.01
N TYR A 145 -0.78 4.26 -25.70
CA TYR A 145 -0.08 3.33 -24.79
C TYR A 145 -1.02 2.20 -24.38
N ALA A 146 -0.49 0.98 -24.29
CA ALA A 146 -1.17 -0.14 -23.66
C ALA A 146 -0.88 -0.12 -22.15
N VAL A 147 -1.93 -0.12 -21.33
CA VAL A 147 -1.80 -0.10 -19.86
C VAL A 147 -2.47 -1.36 -19.30
N LEU A 148 -1.70 -2.15 -18.57
CA LEU A 148 -2.18 -3.31 -17.81
C LEU A 148 -2.02 -3.01 -16.33
N LEU A 149 -3.15 -2.97 -15.61
CA LEU A 149 -3.22 -2.65 -14.19
C LEU A 149 -3.79 -3.84 -13.42
N VAL A 150 -3.05 -4.33 -12.44
CA VAL A 150 -3.57 -5.28 -11.45
C VAL A 150 -3.96 -4.48 -10.20
N GLU A 151 -5.21 -4.61 -9.80
CA GLU A 151 -5.76 -3.87 -8.66
C GLU A 151 -6.93 -4.60 -8.00
N HIS A 152 -7.10 -4.35 -6.71
CA HIS A 152 -8.22 -4.85 -5.92
C HIS A 152 -9.17 -3.72 -5.45
N ARG A 153 -8.78 -2.46 -5.57
CA ARG A 153 -9.62 -1.27 -5.25
C ARG A 153 -10.54 -0.94 -6.43
N LEU A 154 -11.51 -1.83 -6.66
CA LEU A 154 -12.34 -1.84 -7.88
C LEU A 154 -13.18 -0.58 -8.06
N ASP A 155 -13.69 -0.02 -6.98
CA ASP A 155 -14.45 1.23 -6.94
C ASP A 155 -13.65 2.42 -7.49
N VAL A 156 -12.37 2.50 -7.14
CA VAL A 156 -11.47 3.59 -7.55
C VAL A 156 -11.07 3.46 -9.02
N VAL A 157 -10.78 2.24 -9.50
CA VAL A 157 -10.30 2.02 -10.88
C VAL A 157 -11.41 1.99 -11.92
N ARG A 158 -12.64 1.67 -11.54
CA ARG A 158 -13.80 1.50 -12.44
C ARG A 158 -14.00 2.64 -13.45
N PRO A 159 -13.86 3.94 -13.08
CA PRO A 159 -14.02 5.05 -14.05
C PRO A 159 -12.91 5.14 -15.10
N TYR A 160 -11.77 4.47 -14.89
CA TYR A 160 -10.56 4.62 -15.68
C TYR A 160 -10.28 3.45 -16.61
N VAL A 161 -10.89 2.28 -16.39
CA VAL A 161 -10.67 1.07 -17.17
C VAL A 161 -11.73 0.89 -18.25
N ASN A 162 -11.35 0.24 -19.35
CA ASN A 162 -12.24 -0.06 -20.48
C ASN A 162 -12.46 -1.58 -20.69
N LYS A 163 -11.57 -2.42 -20.15
CA LYS A 163 -11.70 -3.90 -20.15
C LYS A 163 -11.27 -4.43 -18.79
N VAL A 164 -11.86 -5.54 -18.39
CA VAL A 164 -11.52 -6.23 -17.15
C VAL A 164 -11.16 -7.68 -17.48
N MET A 165 -10.05 -8.13 -16.89
CA MET A 165 -9.64 -9.52 -16.88
C MET A 165 -9.81 -10.03 -15.44
N TRP A 166 -10.59 -11.09 -15.27
CA TRP A 166 -10.84 -11.69 -13.98
C TRP A 166 -10.15 -13.06 -13.91
N ILE A 167 -9.36 -13.26 -12.87
CA ILE A 167 -8.70 -14.55 -12.61
C ILE A 167 -9.37 -15.18 -11.40
N LYS A 168 -10.03 -16.32 -11.62
CA LYS A 168 -10.69 -17.09 -10.57
C LYS A 168 -10.50 -18.58 -10.83
N ASP A 169 -10.14 -19.33 -9.78
CA ASP A 169 -9.98 -20.80 -9.83
C ASP A 169 -9.08 -21.25 -11.00
N LYS A 170 -7.95 -20.56 -11.21
CA LYS A 170 -6.99 -20.80 -12.31
C LYS A 170 -7.54 -20.53 -13.71
N ASN A 171 -8.74 -20.03 -13.85
CA ASN A 171 -9.35 -19.64 -15.12
C ASN A 171 -9.28 -18.13 -15.29
N VAL A 172 -9.11 -17.72 -16.56
CA VAL A 172 -9.06 -16.31 -16.94
C VAL A 172 -10.30 -16.01 -17.78
N THR A 173 -11.06 -15.02 -17.37
CA THR A 173 -12.21 -14.50 -18.12
C THR A 173 -11.98 -13.05 -18.48
N MET A 174 -12.18 -12.69 -19.74
CA MET A 174 -12.11 -11.30 -20.21
C MET A 174 -13.52 -10.78 -20.46
N SER A 175 -13.78 -9.56 -20.00
CA SER A 175 -15.05 -8.88 -20.28
C SER A 175 -14.79 -7.45 -20.74
N ALA A 176 -15.48 -7.04 -21.81
CA ALA A 176 -15.58 -5.64 -22.21
C ALA A 176 -16.64 -4.91 -21.36
N ASP A 177 -17.60 -5.64 -20.78
CA ASP A 177 -18.57 -5.10 -19.82
C ASP A 177 -17.93 -5.09 -18.42
N LYS A 178 -17.20 -4.03 -18.14
CA LYS A 178 -16.59 -3.79 -16.81
C LYS A 178 -17.63 -3.73 -15.70
N ASP A 179 -18.83 -3.25 -15.99
CA ASP A 179 -19.85 -3.03 -14.99
C ASP A 179 -20.52 -4.33 -14.54
N ALA A 180 -20.57 -5.34 -15.42
CA ALA A 180 -21.02 -6.68 -15.05
C ALA A 180 -20.04 -7.37 -14.08
N VAL A 181 -18.73 -7.15 -14.27
CA VAL A 181 -17.68 -7.77 -13.46
C VAL A 181 -17.48 -7.04 -12.13
N LEU A 182 -17.56 -5.69 -12.14
CA LEU A 182 -17.30 -4.85 -10.99
C LEU A 182 -18.54 -4.59 -10.10
N ARG A 183 -19.65 -5.27 -10.34
CA ARG A 183 -20.88 -5.17 -9.52
C ARG A 183 -20.82 -5.92 -8.19
N CYS A 184 -19.72 -6.55 -7.85
CA CYS A 184 -19.66 -7.55 -6.78
C CYS A 184 -19.48 -7.04 -5.36
N GLU A 185 -19.74 -5.81 -5.03
CA GLU A 185 -19.63 -5.38 -3.64
C GLU A 185 -21.00 -5.20 -2.99
N ARG A 186 -21.27 -6.05 -2.00
CA ARG A 186 -22.35 -5.80 -1.04
C ARG A 186 -22.01 -4.50 -0.30
N VAL A 187 -22.80 -3.48 -0.52
CA VAL A 187 -22.83 -2.33 0.39
C VAL A 187 -23.35 -2.87 1.72
N ILE A 188 -22.45 -3.04 2.67
CA ILE A 188 -22.85 -3.32 4.06
C ILE A 188 -23.36 -2.00 4.61
N GLU A 189 -24.68 -1.88 4.74
CA GLU A 189 -25.27 -0.73 5.45
C GLU A 189 -24.72 -0.74 6.88
N PRO A 190 -24.18 0.39 7.35
CA PRO A 190 -23.70 0.47 8.72
C PRO A 190 -24.88 0.33 9.65
N GLU A 191 -24.88 -0.72 10.49
CA GLU A 191 -25.84 -0.80 11.61
C GLU A 191 -25.64 0.43 12.49
N SER A 192 -26.61 1.33 12.49
CA SER A 192 -26.65 2.43 13.44
C SER A 192 -27.04 1.85 14.81
N ARG A 193 -26.03 1.48 15.60
CA ARG A 193 -26.27 1.19 17.02
C ARG A 193 -26.32 2.51 17.77
N PRO A 194 -27.35 2.76 18.57
CA PRO A 194 -27.36 3.94 19.42
C PRO A 194 -26.13 3.89 20.32
N HIS A 195 -25.37 4.97 20.36
CA HIS A 195 -24.27 5.13 21.30
C HIS A 195 -24.83 5.02 22.73
N THR A 196 -24.47 3.98 23.45
CA THR A 196 -24.63 3.99 24.90
C THR A 196 -23.67 5.03 25.45
N VAL A 197 -24.23 6.15 25.87
CA VAL A 197 -23.51 7.26 26.50
C VAL A 197 -22.94 6.77 27.82
N GLY A 198 -21.74 6.27 27.82
CA GLY A 198 -20.95 5.92 29.01
C GLY A 198 -19.75 6.85 29.15
N SER A 199 -18.95 6.67 30.19
CA SER A 199 -17.68 7.38 30.31
C SER A 199 -16.71 6.96 29.20
N PRO A 200 -15.95 7.89 28.57
CA PRO A 200 -14.98 7.55 27.56
C PRO A 200 -13.90 6.62 28.12
N VAL A 201 -13.47 5.68 27.31
CA VAL A 201 -12.34 4.79 27.65
C VAL A 201 -10.98 5.48 27.37
N ILE A 202 -10.97 6.41 26.43
CA ILE A 202 -9.86 7.31 26.15
C ILE A 202 -10.43 8.72 26.06
N SER A 203 -9.83 9.68 26.76
CA SER A 203 -10.17 11.10 26.71
C SER A 203 -8.90 11.92 26.55
N GLY A 204 -8.81 12.67 25.47
CA GLY A 204 -7.72 13.60 25.18
C GLY A 204 -8.22 15.03 25.17
N ARG A 205 -7.46 15.94 25.81
CA ARG A 205 -7.78 17.38 25.81
C ARG A 205 -6.57 18.17 25.43
N SER A 206 -6.77 19.10 24.53
CA SER A 206 -5.75 20.00 23.99
C SER A 206 -4.45 19.25 23.61
N LEU A 207 -4.61 18.08 22.98
CA LEU A 207 -3.48 17.24 22.63
C LEU A 207 -2.61 17.93 21.59
N VAL A 208 -1.33 18.10 21.91
CA VAL A 208 -0.29 18.56 20.99
C VAL A 208 0.74 17.46 20.84
N PHE A 209 1.01 17.08 19.62
CA PHE A 209 2.03 16.08 19.33
C PHE A 209 2.73 16.37 18.01
N GLY A 210 3.98 15.91 17.90
CA GLY A 210 4.82 16.16 16.75
C GLY A 210 5.83 15.06 16.53
N ALA A 211 6.57 15.17 15.44
CA ALA A 211 7.72 14.37 15.12
C ALA A 211 8.84 15.27 14.57
N GLY A 212 10.11 14.94 14.91
CA GLY A 212 11.26 15.68 14.40
C GLY A 212 11.30 17.17 14.79
N GLY A 213 10.73 17.53 15.97
CA GLY A 213 10.75 18.92 16.46
C GLY A 213 9.67 19.83 15.86
N LYS A 214 8.79 19.31 15.01
CA LYS A 214 7.64 20.06 14.46
C LYS A 214 6.33 19.51 15.02
N ASN A 215 5.42 20.40 15.41
CA ASN A 215 4.06 20.00 15.73
C ASN A 215 3.36 19.52 14.46
N ILE A 216 2.70 18.38 14.57
CA ILE A 216 1.90 17.79 13.47
C ILE A 216 0.43 18.13 13.68
N LEU A 217 0.00 18.14 14.93
CA LEU A 217 -1.35 18.56 15.32
C LEU A 217 -1.26 19.43 16.59
N ASP A 218 -2.04 20.48 16.59
CA ASP A 218 -2.17 21.42 17.69
C ASP A 218 -3.59 21.39 18.24
N SER A 219 -3.71 21.22 19.58
CA SER A 219 -4.97 21.36 20.32
C SER A 219 -6.13 20.47 19.86
N LEU A 220 -5.89 19.15 19.78
CA LEU A 220 -6.93 18.19 19.45
C LEU A 220 -7.64 17.71 20.74
N ASP A 221 -8.98 17.79 20.75
CA ASP A 221 -9.83 17.10 21.72
C ASP A 221 -10.41 15.84 21.09
N ILE A 222 -10.39 14.72 21.81
CA ILE A 222 -10.91 13.44 21.34
C ILE A 222 -11.42 12.59 22.50
N ASP A 223 -12.59 12.02 22.32
CA ASP A 223 -13.14 10.99 23.20
C ASP A 223 -13.41 9.71 22.41
N VAL A 224 -13.05 8.57 23.00
CA VAL A 224 -13.34 7.24 22.45
C VAL A 224 -14.12 6.45 23.49
N TYR A 225 -15.27 5.91 23.11
CA TYR A 225 -16.18 5.22 24.00
C TYR A 225 -16.10 3.70 23.85
N LYS A 226 -16.56 2.99 24.88
CA LYS A 226 -16.62 1.52 24.86
C LYS A 226 -17.59 1.04 23.77
N GLY A 227 -17.12 0.15 22.90
CA GLY A 227 -17.91 -0.40 21.79
C GLY A 227 -17.98 0.51 20.56
N GLU A 228 -17.36 1.70 20.61
CA GLU A 228 -17.30 2.61 19.48
C GLU A 228 -16.34 2.11 18.38
N ARG A 229 -16.72 2.37 17.13
CA ARG A 229 -15.87 2.19 15.95
C ARG A 229 -15.56 3.56 15.36
N LEU A 230 -14.38 4.10 15.65
CA LEU A 230 -13.94 5.42 15.22
C LEU A 230 -13.01 5.30 14.01
N VAL A 231 -13.30 6.03 12.94
CA VAL A 231 -12.46 6.11 11.75
C VAL A 231 -11.77 7.47 11.70
N LEU A 232 -10.45 7.47 11.53
CA LEU A 232 -9.64 8.67 11.32
C LEU A 232 -9.40 8.87 9.82
N LEU A 233 -9.98 9.92 9.25
CA LEU A 233 -9.83 10.27 7.84
C LEU A 233 -8.89 11.46 7.66
N GLY A 234 -8.22 11.54 6.52
CA GLY A 234 -7.36 12.65 6.15
C GLY A 234 -6.27 12.25 5.15
N ALA A 235 -5.64 13.23 4.52
CA ALA A 235 -4.57 13.03 3.53
C ALA A 235 -3.35 12.31 4.14
N ASN A 236 -2.49 11.77 3.28
CA ASN A 236 -1.23 11.18 3.73
C ASN A 236 -0.34 12.25 4.37
N GLY A 237 0.30 11.90 5.50
CA GLY A 237 1.14 12.85 6.24
C GLY A 237 0.41 13.78 7.21
N CYS A 238 -0.93 13.79 7.26
CA CYS A 238 -1.69 14.67 8.18
C CYS A 238 -1.62 14.28 9.67
N GLY A 239 -0.91 13.19 10.02
CA GLY A 239 -0.68 12.82 11.41
C GLY A 239 -1.55 11.70 11.97
N LYS A 240 -2.37 11.02 11.18
CA LYS A 240 -3.22 9.89 11.62
C LYS A 240 -2.46 8.82 12.41
N THR A 241 -1.37 8.33 11.84
CA THR A 241 -0.50 7.33 12.48
C THR A 241 0.14 7.86 13.76
N THR A 242 0.55 9.14 13.76
CA THR A 242 1.13 9.79 14.95
C THR A 242 0.08 9.89 16.06
N LEU A 243 -1.15 10.30 15.75
CA LEU A 243 -2.26 10.31 16.69
C LEU A 243 -2.53 8.92 17.26
N MET A 244 -2.69 7.90 16.41
CA MET A 244 -2.93 6.53 16.85
C MET A 244 -1.83 6.02 17.79
N ARG A 245 -0.54 6.28 17.45
CA ARG A 245 0.60 5.91 18.31
C ARG A 245 0.61 6.67 19.62
N THR A 246 0.15 7.92 19.62
CA THR A 246 0.02 8.73 20.83
C THR A 246 -1.10 8.20 21.73
N LEU A 247 -2.26 7.90 21.16
CA LEU A 247 -3.37 7.26 21.88
C LEU A 247 -2.98 5.88 22.44
N ALA A 248 -2.18 5.11 21.71
CA ALA A 248 -1.61 3.84 22.19
C ALA A 248 -0.43 4.03 23.17
N ARG A 249 -0.07 5.25 23.54
CA ARG A 249 1.11 5.59 24.40
C ARG A 249 2.45 5.12 23.84
N LEU A 250 2.56 4.90 22.56
CA LEU A 250 3.82 4.58 21.88
C LEU A 250 4.65 5.84 21.60
N ASN A 251 3.99 6.99 21.45
CA ASN A 251 4.63 8.30 21.33
C ASN A 251 4.32 9.16 22.56
N LYS A 252 5.20 10.09 22.87
CA LYS A 252 4.99 11.09 23.93
C LYS A 252 4.13 12.24 23.40
N LEU A 253 3.28 12.79 24.27
CA LEU A 253 2.66 14.09 24.06
C LEU A 253 3.69 15.21 24.22
N THR A 254 3.55 16.27 23.44
CA THR A 254 4.26 17.53 23.64
C THR A 254 3.57 18.34 24.75
N SER A 255 2.24 18.45 24.68
CA SER A 255 1.40 19.06 25.72
C SER A 255 -0.03 18.52 25.64
N GLY A 256 -0.89 18.93 26.59
CA GLY A 256 -2.25 18.42 26.74
C GLY A 256 -2.35 17.26 27.72
N THR A 257 -3.55 16.76 27.91
CA THR A 257 -3.84 15.64 28.83
C THR A 257 -4.45 14.47 28.08
N LEU A 258 -3.97 13.24 28.41
CA LEU A 258 -4.52 12.01 27.86
C LEU A 258 -4.89 11.07 29.01
N GLU A 259 -6.18 10.94 29.25
CA GLU A 259 -6.74 10.04 30.25
C GLU A 259 -7.20 8.73 29.58
N GLN A 260 -6.97 7.63 30.27
CA GLN A 260 -7.30 6.30 29.74
C GLN A 260 -7.83 5.42 30.88
N ASN A 261 -9.11 5.18 30.83
CA ASN A 261 -9.84 4.42 31.85
C ASN A 261 -9.84 2.89 31.59
N ILE A 262 -8.83 2.41 30.86
CA ILE A 262 -8.69 1.00 30.47
C ILE A 262 -8.04 0.17 31.58
N VAL A 263 -7.15 0.78 32.37
CA VAL A 263 -6.42 0.13 33.48
C VAL A 263 -6.54 1.00 34.72
N GLN A 264 -7.04 0.42 35.81
CA GLN A 264 -7.41 1.11 37.08
C GLN A 264 -6.24 1.71 37.88
N LYS A 265 -5.04 1.91 37.37
CA LYS A 265 -3.96 2.63 38.07
C LYS A 265 -3.49 3.83 37.25
N PRO A 266 -4.03 5.02 37.49
CA PRO A 266 -3.47 6.24 36.97
C PRO A 266 -2.12 6.49 37.66
N GLY A 267 -1.10 6.89 36.91
CA GLY A 267 0.15 7.41 37.48
C GLY A 267 1.45 6.91 36.88
N ARG A 268 1.51 5.90 36.05
CA ARG A 268 2.75 5.56 35.32
C ARG A 268 2.79 6.20 33.95
N ARG A 269 3.77 7.05 33.72
CA ARG A 269 4.02 7.78 32.45
C ARG A 269 4.37 6.88 31.25
N LYS A 270 4.68 5.59 31.47
CA LYS A 270 5.03 4.64 30.40
C LYS A 270 4.06 3.46 30.40
N PRO A 271 3.65 2.98 29.21
CA PRO A 271 2.86 1.76 29.10
C PRO A 271 3.64 0.57 29.67
N ASN A 272 2.94 -0.32 30.36
CA ASN A 272 3.50 -1.54 30.94
C ASN A 272 2.83 -2.78 30.31
N ALA A 273 3.28 -3.96 30.72
CA ALA A 273 2.72 -5.21 30.23
C ALA A 273 1.19 -5.33 30.46
N ALA A 274 0.66 -4.77 31.56
CA ALA A 274 -0.77 -4.78 31.83
C ALA A 274 -1.56 -3.88 30.85
N TRP A 275 -0.97 -2.78 30.41
CA TRP A 275 -1.53 -1.93 29.35
C TRP A 275 -1.62 -2.68 28.02
N PHE A 276 -0.52 -3.27 27.56
CA PHE A 276 -0.49 -3.99 26.28
C PHE A 276 -1.28 -5.31 26.26
N LYS A 277 -1.72 -5.81 27.43
CA LYS A 277 -2.70 -6.90 27.49
C LYS A 277 -4.12 -6.45 27.13
N LYS A 278 -4.41 -5.16 27.23
CA LYS A 278 -5.75 -4.58 27.01
C LYS A 278 -5.83 -3.69 25.76
N VAL A 279 -4.69 -3.25 25.23
CA VAL A 279 -4.62 -2.39 24.07
C VAL A 279 -3.86 -3.10 22.97
N GLY A 280 -4.53 -3.45 21.89
CA GLY A 280 -3.92 -3.94 20.66
C GLY A 280 -3.57 -2.77 19.75
N PHE A 281 -2.42 -2.83 19.11
CA PHE A 281 -2.00 -1.89 18.08
C PHE A 281 -1.50 -2.68 16.87
N VAL A 282 -2.09 -2.44 15.70
CA VAL A 282 -1.65 -3.04 14.45
C VAL A 282 -0.90 -1.96 13.65
N TYR A 283 0.34 -2.25 13.26
CA TYR A 283 1.13 -1.36 12.41
C TYR A 283 0.64 -1.37 10.97
N GLN A 284 0.92 -0.29 10.25
CA GLN A 284 0.62 -0.18 8.82
C GLN A 284 1.31 -1.28 8.01
N ASN A 285 2.54 -1.62 8.34
CA ASN A 285 3.22 -2.80 7.81
C ASN A 285 3.18 -3.91 8.88
N PRO A 286 2.40 -4.98 8.68
CA PRO A 286 2.25 -6.06 9.64
C PRO A 286 3.52 -6.88 9.83
N THR A 287 4.42 -6.90 8.84
CA THR A 287 5.70 -7.64 8.88
C THR A 287 6.54 -7.28 10.11
N TYR A 288 6.46 -6.02 10.57
CA TYR A 288 7.17 -5.59 11.78
C TYR A 288 6.65 -6.18 13.09
N GLN A 289 5.55 -6.93 13.04
CA GLN A 289 4.92 -7.54 14.21
C GLN A 289 4.92 -9.09 14.16
N LEU A 290 5.45 -9.67 13.09
CA LEU A 290 5.49 -11.11 12.88
C LEU A 290 6.86 -11.64 13.24
N PHE A 291 6.95 -12.38 14.35
CA PHE A 291 8.22 -12.84 14.95
C PHE A 291 8.35 -14.36 15.01
N MET A 292 7.23 -15.07 14.94
CA MET A 292 7.22 -16.51 15.17
C MET A 292 7.42 -17.29 13.86
N PRO A 293 7.98 -18.52 13.95
CA PRO A 293 8.27 -19.31 12.76
C PRO A 293 7.03 -19.87 12.06
N THR A 294 5.89 -19.96 12.75
CA THR A 294 4.65 -20.48 12.19
C THR A 294 3.45 -19.61 12.54
N LEU A 295 2.42 -19.66 11.70
CA LEU A 295 1.16 -18.96 11.95
C LEU A 295 0.54 -19.34 13.28
N LEU A 296 0.53 -20.64 13.63
CA LEU A 296 -0.01 -21.09 14.91
C LEU A 296 0.78 -20.55 16.09
N ALA A 297 2.11 -20.54 16.01
CA ALA A 297 2.95 -19.97 17.06
C ALA A 297 2.72 -18.47 17.23
N GLU A 298 2.56 -17.72 16.12
CA GLU A 298 2.26 -16.29 16.14
C GLU A 298 0.90 -16.02 16.80
N ALA A 299 -0.15 -16.73 16.37
CA ALA A 299 -1.48 -16.60 16.95
C ALA A 299 -1.53 -17.01 18.44
N SER A 300 -0.74 -18.03 18.83
CA SER A 300 -0.67 -18.52 20.21
C SER A 300 0.13 -17.62 21.14
N PHE A 301 0.99 -16.75 20.61
CA PHE A 301 1.93 -15.94 21.42
C PHE A 301 1.27 -15.14 22.54
N ARG A 302 0.01 -14.67 22.32
CA ARG A 302 -0.79 -13.95 23.30
C ARG A 302 -2.18 -14.53 23.54
N ALA A 303 -2.52 -15.61 22.90
CA ALA A 303 -3.78 -16.29 23.12
C ALA A 303 -3.80 -16.91 24.53
N SER A 304 -4.97 -17.01 25.12
CA SER A 304 -5.14 -17.64 26.47
C SER A 304 -5.04 -19.16 26.42
N SER A 305 -5.16 -19.75 25.21
CA SER A 305 -4.97 -21.18 24.95
C SER A 305 -4.73 -21.38 23.45
N GLU A 306 -4.13 -22.54 23.10
CA GLU A 306 -3.95 -22.94 21.70
C GLU A 306 -5.28 -23.10 20.98
N GLN A 307 -6.31 -23.59 21.67
CA GLN A 307 -7.66 -23.69 21.16
C GLN A 307 -8.17 -22.35 20.62
N LYS A 308 -8.03 -21.27 21.41
CA LYS A 308 -8.40 -19.92 20.97
C LYS A 308 -7.59 -19.39 19.80
N ALA A 309 -6.31 -19.75 19.73
CA ALA A 309 -5.49 -19.41 18.59
C ALA A 309 -6.00 -20.07 17.30
N ARG A 310 -6.40 -21.32 17.36
CA ARG A 310 -7.00 -22.07 16.23
C ARG A 310 -8.36 -21.50 15.82
N GLU A 311 -9.20 -21.17 16.78
CA GLU A 311 -10.49 -20.49 16.52
C GLU A 311 -10.30 -19.14 15.79
N MET A 312 -9.28 -18.39 16.17
CA MET A 312 -8.93 -17.14 15.47
C MET A 312 -8.43 -17.39 14.04
N ILE A 313 -7.55 -18.37 13.85
CA ILE A 313 -7.05 -18.77 12.52
C ILE A 313 -8.22 -19.15 11.60
N GLU A 314 -9.17 -19.93 12.11
CA GLU A 314 -10.39 -20.30 11.39
C GLU A 314 -11.26 -19.08 11.07
N ALA A 315 -11.50 -18.22 12.05
CA ALA A 315 -12.32 -17.00 11.88
C ALA A 315 -11.77 -16.05 10.82
N PHE A 316 -10.45 -16.04 10.61
CA PHE A 316 -9.78 -15.27 9.54
C PHE A 316 -9.61 -16.05 8.22
N GLY A 317 -10.16 -17.26 8.10
CA GLY A 317 -10.08 -18.07 6.88
C GLY A 317 -8.68 -18.60 6.56
N LEU A 318 -7.84 -18.75 7.59
CA LEU A 318 -6.44 -19.18 7.46
C LEU A 318 -6.24 -20.65 7.85
N SER A 319 -7.31 -21.43 7.99
CA SER A 319 -7.26 -22.87 8.29
C SER A 319 -6.45 -23.63 7.23
N GLY A 320 -5.60 -24.55 7.68
CA GLY A 320 -4.68 -25.32 6.82
C GLY A 320 -3.35 -24.61 6.55
N LEU A 321 -3.15 -23.40 7.08
CA LEU A 321 -1.89 -22.65 6.95
C LEU A 321 -1.09 -22.57 8.26
N GLU A 322 -1.49 -23.30 9.29
CA GLU A 322 -1.00 -23.21 10.67
C GLU A 322 0.53 -23.37 10.78
N ASN A 323 1.10 -24.22 9.93
CA ASN A 323 2.54 -24.53 9.91
C ASN A 323 3.35 -23.64 8.94
N ARG A 324 2.69 -22.75 8.21
CA ARG A 324 3.40 -21.83 7.30
C ARG A 324 4.03 -20.68 8.06
N HIS A 325 5.17 -20.20 7.54
CA HIS A 325 5.78 -18.97 8.05
C HIS A 325 4.86 -17.78 7.79
N PRO A 326 4.56 -16.93 8.78
CA PRO A 326 3.62 -15.80 8.60
C PRO A 326 3.96 -14.89 7.42
N GLN A 327 5.25 -14.59 7.21
CA GLN A 327 5.70 -13.76 6.08
C GLN A 327 5.59 -14.45 4.70
N SER A 328 5.27 -15.74 4.65
CA SER A 328 5.02 -16.46 3.38
C SER A 328 3.56 -16.43 2.95
N LEU A 329 2.70 -15.84 3.76
CA LEU A 329 1.32 -15.56 3.40
C LEU A 329 1.30 -14.31 2.52
N SER A 330 0.43 -14.30 1.51
CA SER A 330 0.20 -13.08 0.71
C SER A 330 -0.39 -11.99 1.60
N GLU A 331 0.01 -10.77 1.35
CA GLU A 331 -0.58 -9.58 1.98
C GLU A 331 -2.07 -9.48 1.71
#